data_57c7614207f9c1e2a61a898161e5d748
#
_entry.id   57c7614207f9c1e2a61a898161e5d748
#
_cell.length_a   1.000
_cell.length_b   1.000
_cell.length_c   1.000
_cell.angle_alpha   90.00
_cell.angle_beta   90.00
_cell.angle_gamma   90.00
#
_symmetry.space_group_name_H-M   'P 1'
#
loop_
_entity.id
_entity.type
_entity.pdbx_description
1 polymer ?
#
loop_
_entity_poly.entity_id
_entity_poly.type
_entity_poly.pdbx_seq_one_letter_code
_entity_poly.pdbx_strand_id
1 'polypeptide(L)'
;MTAAENTEKTPMDGTPEIDFDRFRPTRSAIQRRNIMDRFMWALIAVAFVIACIPLVSLLWTTIVNGAKRLNLNFLSYNMTGVVGGSQTPSGGYGGVLHAIIGTLEITAGAMIISIPIGLMCAVYLVEYSNRGKLATTISLLVDVMSGIPSIVAGLFAFSMFTILLGPGTINGFEGSVALSLLMLPTVVKSCEEMLKIVPNDLREASLALGVTKQRTITKIVLRTALPGIVSGAILAIARVIGETAPLLMTAGFIASTNVNLFSGQMTTLPVFVYQEYSKLSANCPPNADATCVTTIPMERAWAAALVLIVIVLLLNLIGRIVAKVFAVKTER
;
A
#
# COMPACT_ATOMS: atom_id res chain seq x y z
N MET A 1 2.37 -34.18 74.77
CA MET A 1 2.08 -32.92 75.46
C MET A 1 2.89 -31.83 74.78
N THR A 2 2.28 -31.07 73.95
CA THR A 2 2.59 -29.68 73.65
C THR A 2 1.51 -29.17 72.70
N ALA A 3 0.69 -28.28 73.23
CA ALA A 3 -0.43 -27.62 72.54
C ALA A 3 0.14 -26.68 71.45
N ALA A 4 -0.31 -26.82 70.25
CA ALA A 4 -0.13 -25.83 69.20
C ALA A 4 -1.22 -24.73 69.36
N GLU A 5 -0.76 -23.58 69.73
CA GLU A 5 -1.51 -22.35 69.93
C GLU A 5 -2.11 -21.85 68.60
N ASN A 6 -3.43 -21.95 68.51
CA ASN A 6 -4.22 -21.40 67.45
C ASN A 6 -4.28 -19.88 67.64
N THR A 7 -3.41 -19.15 67.02
CA THR A 7 -3.52 -17.69 66.89
C THR A 7 -4.57 -17.33 65.89
N GLU A 8 -5.80 -17.19 66.41
CA GLU A 8 -6.95 -16.54 65.75
C GLU A 8 -6.58 -15.09 65.46
N LYS A 9 -6.28 -14.83 64.17
CA LYS A 9 -6.09 -13.47 63.69
C LYS A 9 -7.47 -12.77 63.68
N THR A 10 -7.75 -12.01 64.72
CA THR A 10 -8.84 -11.02 64.71
C THR A 10 -8.63 -10.03 63.56
N PRO A 11 -9.64 -9.84 62.67
CA PRO A 11 -9.54 -8.81 61.64
C PRO A 11 -9.64 -7.43 62.28
N MET A 12 -8.65 -6.61 62.05
CA MET A 12 -8.75 -5.18 62.36
C MET A 12 -9.68 -4.53 61.32
N ASP A 13 -10.75 -3.96 61.93
CA ASP A 13 -11.47 -2.77 61.48
C ASP A 13 -12.16 -2.79 60.08
N GLY A 14 -13.49 -2.86 60.13
CA GLY A 14 -14.49 -2.11 59.35
C GLY A 14 -14.47 -2.15 57.82
N THR A 15 -13.55 -2.83 57.17
CA THR A 15 -13.57 -3.01 55.71
C THR A 15 -14.57 -4.12 55.38
N PRO A 16 -15.60 -3.86 54.52
CA PRO A 16 -16.51 -4.91 54.12
C PRO A 16 -15.70 -6.00 53.40
N GLU A 17 -15.76 -7.22 53.96
CA GLU A 17 -15.15 -8.40 53.36
C GLU A 17 -15.84 -8.60 51.99
N ILE A 18 -15.07 -8.32 50.90
CA ILE A 18 -15.58 -8.49 49.55
C ILE A 18 -15.68 -10.01 49.33
N ASP A 19 -16.90 -10.51 49.35
CA ASP A 19 -17.19 -11.91 49.03
C ASP A 19 -16.87 -12.18 47.55
N PHE A 20 -15.65 -12.61 47.25
CA PHE A 20 -15.19 -12.97 45.92
C PHE A 20 -15.94 -14.18 45.34
N ASP A 21 -16.61 -15.00 46.13
CA ASP A 21 -17.43 -16.13 45.68
C ASP A 21 -18.67 -15.68 44.95
N ARG A 22 -19.22 -14.50 45.29
CA ARG A 22 -20.31 -13.86 44.52
C ARG A 22 -19.95 -13.51 43.08
N PHE A 23 -18.68 -13.32 42.77
CA PHE A 23 -18.21 -13.00 41.44
C PHE A 23 -17.76 -14.23 40.65
N ARG A 24 -17.76 -15.43 41.22
CA ARG A 24 -17.46 -16.65 40.51
C ARG A 24 -18.60 -17.00 39.55
N PRO A 25 -18.35 -17.04 38.24
CA PRO A 25 -19.38 -17.38 37.27
C PRO A 25 -19.81 -18.84 37.47
N THR A 26 -21.14 -19.06 37.44
CA THR A 26 -21.73 -20.39 37.55
C THR A 26 -21.20 -21.30 36.44
N ARG A 27 -20.98 -22.60 36.72
CA ARG A 27 -20.50 -23.58 35.72
C ARG A 27 -21.30 -23.56 34.41
N SER A 28 -22.61 -23.37 34.48
CA SER A 28 -23.48 -23.22 33.31
C SER A 28 -23.18 -21.95 32.50
N ALA A 29 -22.84 -20.84 33.16
CA ALA A 29 -22.45 -19.60 32.48
C ALA A 29 -21.09 -19.75 31.76
N ILE A 30 -20.14 -20.46 32.37
CA ILE A 30 -18.84 -20.77 31.75
C ILE A 30 -19.03 -21.67 30.51
N GLN A 31 -19.88 -22.72 30.63
CA GLN A 31 -20.13 -23.59 29.48
C GLN A 31 -20.83 -22.85 28.35
N ARG A 32 -21.81 -21.99 28.63
CA ARG A 32 -22.46 -21.16 27.60
C ARG A 32 -21.50 -20.20 26.93
N ARG A 33 -20.60 -19.58 27.67
CA ARG A 33 -19.54 -18.72 27.11
C ARG A 33 -18.61 -19.52 26.20
N ASN A 34 -18.13 -20.69 26.64
CA ASN A 34 -17.25 -21.53 25.82
C ASN A 34 -17.93 -22.03 24.54
N ILE A 35 -19.23 -22.32 24.56
CA ILE A 35 -19.98 -22.71 23.36
C ILE A 35 -20.10 -21.49 22.43
N MET A 36 -20.45 -20.33 22.98
CA MET A 36 -20.56 -19.10 22.21
C MET A 36 -19.21 -18.70 21.58
N ASP A 37 -18.12 -18.81 22.35
CA ASP A 37 -16.77 -18.52 21.85
C ASP A 37 -16.39 -19.45 20.71
N ARG A 38 -16.66 -20.77 20.82
CA ARG A 38 -16.42 -21.72 19.73
C ARG A 38 -17.26 -21.42 18.49
N PHE A 39 -18.54 -21.06 18.70
CA PHE A 39 -19.43 -20.68 17.61
C PHE A 39 -18.93 -19.41 16.90
N MET A 40 -18.56 -18.38 17.67
CA MET A 40 -18.00 -17.14 17.11
C MET A 40 -16.69 -17.39 16.39
N TRP A 41 -15.82 -18.24 16.96
CA TRP A 41 -14.56 -18.60 16.30
C TRP A 41 -14.80 -19.34 14.98
N ALA A 42 -15.74 -20.30 14.96
CA ALA A 42 -16.13 -20.99 13.74
C ALA A 42 -16.72 -20.03 12.69
N LEU A 43 -17.55 -19.09 13.12
CA LEU A 43 -18.13 -18.08 12.22
C LEU A 43 -17.06 -17.17 11.61
N ILE A 44 -16.08 -16.72 12.41
CA ILE A 44 -14.94 -15.94 11.93
C ILE A 44 -14.09 -16.76 10.95
N ALA A 45 -13.82 -18.02 11.27
CA ALA A 45 -13.06 -18.91 10.38
C ALA A 45 -13.78 -19.13 9.03
N VAL A 46 -15.08 -19.35 9.05
CA VAL A 46 -15.90 -19.48 7.82
C VAL A 46 -15.86 -18.20 7.01
N ALA A 47 -16.08 -17.05 7.66
CA ALA A 47 -16.00 -15.74 6.98
C ALA A 47 -14.63 -15.50 6.34
N PHE A 48 -13.55 -15.87 7.04
CA PHE A 48 -12.19 -15.80 6.53
C PHE A 48 -11.99 -16.70 5.29
N VAL A 49 -12.45 -17.95 5.34
CA VAL A 49 -12.36 -18.87 4.21
C VAL A 49 -13.13 -18.33 3.00
N ILE A 50 -14.36 -17.85 3.21
CA ILE A 50 -15.18 -17.25 2.14
C ILE A 50 -14.46 -16.05 1.50
N ALA A 51 -13.81 -15.21 2.29
CA ALA A 51 -13.04 -14.07 1.77
C ALA A 51 -11.77 -14.51 1.01
N CYS A 52 -11.16 -15.63 1.37
CA CYS A 52 -9.97 -16.16 0.70
C CYS A 52 -10.29 -16.81 -0.67
N ILE A 53 -11.47 -17.38 -0.86
CA ILE A 53 -11.84 -18.07 -2.11
C ILE A 53 -11.65 -17.19 -3.35
N PRO A 54 -12.25 -15.98 -3.47
CA PRO A 54 -12.08 -15.13 -4.64
C PRO A 54 -10.64 -14.66 -4.82
N LEU A 55 -9.91 -14.41 -3.73
CA LEU A 55 -8.50 -14.00 -3.80
C LEU A 55 -7.62 -15.10 -4.39
N VAL A 56 -7.76 -16.33 -3.88
CA VAL A 56 -7.00 -17.49 -4.38
C VAL A 56 -7.39 -17.80 -5.82
N SER A 57 -8.68 -17.74 -6.15
CA SER A 57 -9.17 -17.95 -7.52
C SER A 57 -8.59 -16.94 -8.51
N LEU A 58 -8.56 -15.65 -8.13
CA LEU A 58 -7.99 -14.60 -8.97
C LEU A 58 -6.49 -14.80 -9.16
N LEU A 59 -5.74 -15.07 -8.09
CA LEU A 59 -4.31 -15.34 -8.17
C LEU A 59 -4.02 -16.55 -9.04
N TRP A 60 -4.75 -17.65 -8.86
CA TRP A 60 -4.61 -18.86 -9.65
C TRP A 60 -4.84 -18.60 -11.14
N THR A 61 -5.95 -17.93 -11.47
CA THR A 61 -6.29 -17.59 -12.85
C THR A 61 -5.23 -16.70 -13.50
N THR A 62 -4.72 -15.69 -12.75
CA THR A 62 -3.67 -14.80 -13.23
C THR A 62 -2.36 -15.54 -13.45
N ILE A 63 -1.97 -16.45 -12.56
CA ILE A 63 -0.74 -17.23 -12.71
C ILE A 63 -0.86 -18.18 -13.93
N VAL A 64 -1.94 -18.94 -14.01
CA VAL A 64 -2.12 -19.95 -15.08
C VAL A 64 -2.19 -19.29 -16.47
N ASN A 65 -2.93 -18.20 -16.62
CA ASN A 65 -3.08 -17.52 -17.91
C ASN A 65 -1.91 -16.60 -18.21
N GLY A 66 -1.36 -15.91 -17.20
CA GLY A 66 -0.22 -15.01 -17.38
C GLY A 66 1.07 -15.76 -17.72
N ALA A 67 1.31 -16.93 -17.12
CA ALA A 67 2.51 -17.72 -17.37
C ALA A 67 2.63 -18.20 -18.83
N LYS A 68 1.51 -18.40 -19.54
CA LYS A 68 1.49 -18.84 -20.94
C LYS A 68 2.23 -17.88 -21.87
N ARG A 69 2.20 -16.58 -21.56
CA ARG A 69 2.80 -15.53 -22.40
C ARG A 69 4.05 -14.91 -21.80
N LEU A 70 4.38 -15.23 -20.54
CA LEU A 70 5.52 -14.68 -19.85
C LEU A 70 6.81 -15.28 -20.40
N ASN A 71 7.49 -14.54 -21.28
CA ASN A 71 8.79 -14.88 -21.84
C ASN A 71 9.72 -13.64 -21.84
N LEU A 72 11.01 -13.84 -22.07
CA LEU A 72 11.99 -12.74 -22.10
C LEU A 72 11.65 -11.68 -23.15
N ASN A 73 11.13 -12.09 -24.31
CA ASN A 73 10.74 -11.18 -25.38
C ASN A 73 9.60 -10.27 -24.91
N PHE A 74 8.59 -10.81 -24.21
CA PHE A 74 7.49 -10.02 -23.66
C PHE A 74 7.96 -8.97 -22.64
N LEU A 75 8.98 -9.29 -21.85
CA LEU A 75 9.54 -8.36 -20.85
C LEU A 75 10.45 -7.30 -21.47
N SER A 76 11.14 -7.60 -22.60
CA SER A 76 12.16 -6.74 -23.20
C SER A 76 11.68 -5.89 -24.36
N TYR A 77 10.54 -6.23 -24.98
CA TYR A 77 9.97 -5.46 -26.09
C TYR A 77 8.87 -4.50 -25.61
N ASN A 78 8.57 -3.48 -26.42
CA ASN A 78 7.43 -2.59 -26.27
C ASN A 78 6.33 -2.93 -27.28
N MET A 79 5.33 -2.05 -27.41
CA MET A 79 4.21 -2.22 -28.35
C MET A 79 4.38 -1.49 -29.68
N THR A 80 5.57 -0.92 -29.95
CA THR A 80 5.82 -0.18 -31.21
C THR A 80 5.73 -1.11 -32.41
N GLY A 81 4.93 -0.71 -33.39
CA GLY A 81 4.74 -1.49 -34.63
C GLY A 81 3.89 -2.75 -34.49
N VAL A 82 3.27 -2.98 -33.33
CA VAL A 82 2.34 -4.10 -33.13
C VAL A 82 0.97 -3.73 -33.69
N VAL A 83 0.51 -4.48 -34.70
CA VAL A 83 -0.79 -4.28 -35.36
C VAL A 83 -1.67 -5.50 -35.11
N GLY A 84 -2.79 -5.28 -34.44
CA GLY A 84 -3.79 -6.33 -34.16
C GLY A 84 -3.19 -7.56 -33.47
N GLY A 85 -3.49 -8.74 -34.01
CA GLY A 85 -3.01 -10.04 -33.52
C GLY A 85 -1.81 -10.59 -34.29
N SER A 86 -1.19 -9.81 -35.20
CA SER A 86 -0.06 -10.26 -36.04
C SER A 86 1.27 -10.18 -35.30
N GLN A 87 2.22 -11.01 -35.70
CA GLN A 87 3.60 -10.91 -35.22
C GLN A 87 4.29 -9.67 -35.81
N THR A 88 5.17 -9.08 -35.02
CA THR A 88 6.10 -8.05 -35.52
C THR A 88 7.18 -8.69 -36.42
N PRO A 89 7.87 -7.91 -37.26
CA PRO A 89 8.99 -8.42 -38.04
C PRO A 89 10.10 -9.08 -37.22
N SER A 90 10.20 -8.74 -35.93
CA SER A 90 11.12 -9.36 -34.99
C SER A 90 10.62 -10.68 -34.38
N GLY A 91 9.47 -11.20 -34.86
CA GLY A 91 8.91 -12.50 -34.44
C GLY A 91 8.13 -12.49 -33.12
N GLY A 92 7.87 -11.31 -32.54
CA GLY A 92 7.11 -11.17 -31.29
C GLY A 92 5.71 -10.58 -31.49
N TYR A 93 4.84 -10.73 -30.49
CA TYR A 93 3.52 -10.10 -30.47
C TYR A 93 3.49 -8.83 -29.58
N GLY A 94 4.60 -8.13 -29.48
CA GLY A 94 4.80 -6.99 -28.59
C GLY A 94 5.14 -7.40 -27.16
N GLY A 95 5.39 -6.40 -26.33
CA GLY A 95 5.83 -6.60 -24.97
C GLY A 95 5.40 -5.48 -24.01
N VAL A 96 5.87 -5.57 -22.79
CA VAL A 96 5.39 -4.77 -21.66
C VAL A 96 6.46 -3.83 -21.07
N LEU A 97 7.67 -3.78 -21.67
CA LEU A 97 8.80 -3.00 -21.16
C LEU A 97 8.45 -1.52 -20.91
N HIS A 98 7.78 -0.88 -21.86
CA HIS A 98 7.36 0.52 -21.73
C HIS A 98 6.45 0.75 -20.52
N ALA A 99 5.56 -0.20 -20.23
CA ALA A 99 4.65 -0.11 -19.09
C ALA A 99 5.34 -0.42 -17.74
N ILE A 100 6.37 -1.28 -17.74
CA ILE A 100 7.21 -1.53 -16.56
C ILE A 100 7.95 -0.25 -16.17
N ILE A 101 8.64 0.36 -17.16
CA ILE A 101 9.40 1.59 -16.95
C ILE A 101 8.49 2.71 -16.46
N GLY A 102 7.37 2.94 -17.15
CA GLY A 102 6.42 3.98 -16.75
C GLY A 102 5.83 3.76 -15.34
N THR A 103 5.53 2.51 -14.96
CA THR A 103 5.07 2.21 -13.60
C THR A 103 6.13 2.57 -12.56
N LEU A 104 7.38 2.19 -12.79
CA LEU A 104 8.47 2.45 -11.85
C LEU A 104 8.79 3.94 -11.73
N GLU A 105 8.86 4.65 -12.85
CA GLU A 105 9.19 6.09 -12.89
C GLU A 105 8.09 6.93 -12.25
N ILE A 106 6.82 6.72 -12.64
CA ILE A 106 5.68 7.47 -12.08
C ILE A 106 5.53 7.19 -10.59
N THR A 107 5.67 5.92 -10.17
CA THR A 107 5.62 5.56 -8.75
C THR A 107 6.79 6.18 -7.97
N ALA A 108 8.00 6.16 -8.53
CA ALA A 108 9.16 6.80 -7.91
C ALA A 108 8.96 8.32 -7.76
N GLY A 109 8.41 8.99 -8.79
CA GLY A 109 8.04 10.40 -8.70
C GLY A 109 7.02 10.68 -7.59
N ALA A 110 5.98 9.86 -7.48
CA ALA A 110 4.99 9.97 -6.41
C ALA A 110 5.62 9.75 -5.02
N MET A 111 6.54 8.80 -4.87
CA MET A 111 7.28 8.56 -3.62
C MET A 111 8.13 9.74 -3.20
N ILE A 112 8.88 10.33 -4.13
CA ILE A 112 9.74 11.49 -3.86
C ILE A 112 8.93 12.69 -3.36
N ILE A 113 7.69 12.84 -3.82
CA ILE A 113 6.79 13.90 -3.37
C ILE A 113 6.14 13.53 -2.03
N SER A 114 5.50 12.35 -1.95
CA SER A 114 4.61 12.00 -0.83
C SER A 114 5.36 11.64 0.45
N ILE A 115 6.49 10.92 0.36
CA ILE A 115 7.15 10.42 1.57
C ILE A 115 7.74 11.57 2.40
N PRO A 116 8.51 12.52 1.84
CA PRO A 116 9.02 13.64 2.63
C PRO A 116 7.92 14.51 3.19
N ILE A 117 6.92 14.88 2.39
CA ILE A 117 5.81 15.74 2.83
C ILE A 117 4.99 15.04 3.91
N GLY A 118 4.64 13.77 3.71
CA GLY A 118 3.86 12.99 4.67
C GLY A 118 4.60 12.77 6.00
N LEU A 119 5.91 12.49 5.94
CA LEU A 119 6.74 12.37 7.15
C LEU A 119 6.84 13.68 7.91
N MET A 120 7.08 14.80 7.21
CA MET A 120 7.14 16.12 7.86
C MET A 120 5.81 16.49 8.48
N CYS A 121 4.69 16.22 7.80
CA CYS A 121 3.35 16.41 8.32
C CYS A 121 3.10 15.57 9.59
N ALA A 122 3.44 14.29 9.59
CA ALA A 122 3.29 13.40 10.74
C ALA A 122 4.16 13.86 11.93
N VAL A 123 5.41 14.25 11.68
CA VAL A 123 6.28 14.82 12.72
C VAL A 123 5.67 16.08 13.32
N TYR A 124 5.13 16.97 12.49
CA TYR A 124 4.43 18.15 13.00
C TYR A 124 3.25 17.77 13.88
N LEU A 125 2.39 16.85 13.44
CA LEU A 125 1.20 16.42 14.17
C LEU A 125 1.52 15.76 15.52
N VAL A 126 2.59 14.96 15.60
CA VAL A 126 2.93 14.21 16.82
C VAL A 126 3.83 15.01 17.76
N GLU A 127 4.85 15.68 17.24
CA GLU A 127 5.91 16.24 18.07
C GLU A 127 5.75 17.75 18.34
N TYR A 128 5.14 18.50 17.42
CA TYR A 128 5.04 19.96 17.53
C TYR A 128 3.63 20.44 17.85
N SER A 129 2.61 19.63 17.56
CA SER A 129 1.23 20.00 17.75
C SER A 129 0.80 19.85 19.22
N ASN A 130 0.44 20.96 19.86
CA ASN A 130 -0.23 20.94 21.19
C ASN A 130 -1.76 20.85 21.03
N ARG A 131 -2.27 20.03 20.10
CA ARG A 131 -3.70 19.94 19.76
C ARG A 131 -4.31 21.29 19.35
N GLY A 132 -3.52 22.16 18.73
CA GLY A 132 -3.97 23.45 18.24
C GLY A 132 -4.90 23.33 17.02
N LYS A 133 -5.63 24.41 16.69
CA LYS A 133 -6.58 24.46 15.56
C LYS A 133 -5.94 24.00 14.24
N LEU A 134 -4.69 24.36 13.97
CA LEU A 134 -3.98 23.98 12.75
C LEU A 134 -3.79 22.45 12.65
N ALA A 135 -3.40 21.80 13.73
CA ALA A 135 -3.25 20.35 13.72
C ALA A 135 -4.56 19.62 13.50
N THR A 136 -5.64 20.10 14.12
CA THR A 136 -6.98 19.56 13.90
C THR A 136 -7.42 19.73 12.44
N THR A 137 -7.13 20.88 11.85
CA THR A 137 -7.45 21.11 10.43
C THR A 137 -6.64 20.21 9.50
N ILE A 138 -5.33 20.06 9.74
CA ILE A 138 -4.48 19.17 8.93
C ILE A 138 -4.95 17.71 9.06
N SER A 139 -5.23 17.24 10.27
CA SER A 139 -5.74 15.88 10.49
C SER A 139 -7.06 15.66 9.75
N LEU A 140 -7.98 16.63 9.83
CA LEU A 140 -9.25 16.58 9.11
C LEU A 140 -9.04 16.54 7.58
N LEU A 141 -8.13 17.35 7.05
CA LEU A 141 -7.80 17.33 5.61
C LEU A 141 -7.24 15.99 5.17
N VAL A 142 -6.33 15.39 5.95
CA VAL A 142 -5.78 14.05 5.69
C VAL A 142 -6.88 12.99 5.73
N ASP A 143 -7.83 13.10 6.66
CA ASP A 143 -8.98 12.19 6.75
C ASP A 143 -9.89 12.31 5.52
N VAL A 144 -10.21 13.53 5.12
CA VAL A 144 -11.01 13.80 3.91
C VAL A 144 -10.30 13.26 2.66
N MET A 145 -8.98 13.54 2.51
CA MET A 145 -8.20 13.04 1.38
C MET A 145 -8.20 11.51 1.29
N SER A 146 -8.21 10.81 2.42
CA SER A 146 -8.25 9.35 2.43
C SER A 146 -9.57 8.77 1.89
N GLY A 147 -10.63 9.55 1.85
CA GLY A 147 -11.96 9.18 1.33
C GLY A 147 -12.22 9.61 -0.12
N ILE A 148 -11.31 10.35 -0.75
CA ILE A 148 -11.50 10.82 -2.13
C ILE A 148 -11.40 9.64 -3.11
N PRO A 149 -12.38 9.47 -4.05
CA PRO A 149 -12.26 8.49 -5.12
C PRO A 149 -11.02 8.77 -5.99
N SER A 150 -10.27 7.71 -6.36
CA SER A 150 -8.99 7.86 -7.07
C SER A 150 -9.14 8.59 -8.42
N ILE A 151 -10.26 8.40 -9.12
CA ILE A 151 -10.54 9.11 -10.37
C ILE A 151 -10.64 10.63 -10.16
N VAL A 152 -11.18 11.08 -9.03
CA VAL A 152 -11.31 12.51 -8.70
C VAL A 152 -9.93 13.12 -8.47
N ALA A 153 -9.02 12.42 -7.79
CA ALA A 153 -7.64 12.85 -7.64
C ALA A 153 -6.93 12.99 -9.00
N GLY A 154 -7.17 12.06 -9.92
CA GLY A 154 -6.67 12.13 -11.30
C GLY A 154 -7.21 13.33 -12.05
N LEU A 155 -8.53 13.56 -12.02
CA LEU A 155 -9.16 14.71 -12.67
C LEU A 155 -8.70 16.04 -12.08
N PHE A 156 -8.47 16.09 -10.77
CA PHE A 156 -7.91 17.28 -10.11
C PHE A 156 -6.49 17.59 -10.62
N ALA A 157 -5.61 16.58 -10.64
CA ALA A 157 -4.26 16.75 -11.18
C ALA A 157 -4.30 17.16 -12.65
N PHE A 158 -5.07 16.48 -13.48
CA PHE A 158 -5.27 16.83 -14.89
C PHE A 158 -5.74 18.28 -15.08
N SER A 159 -6.75 18.71 -14.34
CA SER A 159 -7.27 20.08 -14.41
C SER A 159 -6.23 21.11 -13.98
N MET A 160 -5.48 20.82 -12.89
CA MET A 160 -4.42 21.68 -12.39
C MET A 160 -3.31 21.87 -13.45
N PHE A 161 -2.84 20.78 -14.08
CA PHE A 161 -1.80 20.85 -15.10
C PHE A 161 -2.31 21.51 -16.39
N THR A 162 -3.56 21.29 -16.78
CA THR A 162 -4.19 21.97 -17.91
C THR A 162 -4.22 23.50 -17.72
N ILE A 163 -4.47 23.97 -16.50
CA ILE A 163 -4.46 25.41 -16.17
C ILE A 163 -3.03 25.96 -16.17
N LEU A 164 -2.06 25.22 -15.65
CA LEU A 164 -0.68 25.69 -15.47
C LEU A 164 0.16 25.61 -16.75
N LEU A 165 0.02 24.53 -17.52
CA LEU A 165 0.86 24.22 -18.68
C LEU A 165 0.12 24.32 -20.03
N GLY A 166 -1.20 24.46 -19.99
CA GLY A 166 -2.05 24.54 -21.18
C GLY A 166 -2.79 23.25 -21.49
N PRO A 167 -3.82 23.30 -22.36
CA PRO A 167 -4.66 22.18 -22.71
C PRO A 167 -3.89 21.11 -23.49
N GLY A 168 -4.17 19.82 -23.18
CA GLY A 168 -3.56 18.68 -23.85
C GLY A 168 -2.20 18.23 -23.30
N THR A 169 -1.75 18.81 -22.19
CA THR A 169 -0.57 18.32 -21.48
C THR A 169 -0.92 17.01 -20.77
N ILE A 170 -0.29 15.92 -21.21
CA ILE A 170 -0.38 14.59 -20.58
C ILE A 170 1.04 14.08 -20.46
N ASN A 171 1.51 13.84 -19.23
CA ASN A 171 2.88 13.37 -18.99
C ASN A 171 3.00 12.54 -17.72
N GLY A 172 4.12 11.85 -17.55
CA GLY A 172 4.36 11.01 -16.39
C GLY A 172 4.40 11.76 -15.05
N PHE A 173 4.89 13.02 -15.05
CA PHE A 173 4.96 13.83 -13.84
C PHE A 173 3.57 14.21 -13.31
N GLU A 174 2.64 14.49 -14.20
CA GLU A 174 1.23 14.70 -13.86
C GLU A 174 0.64 13.45 -13.20
N GLY A 175 0.95 12.25 -13.76
CA GLY A 175 0.62 10.98 -13.12
C GLY A 175 1.25 10.81 -11.74
N SER A 176 2.51 11.21 -11.58
CA SER A 176 3.19 11.18 -10.28
C SER A 176 2.53 12.09 -9.25
N VAL A 177 2.09 13.28 -9.64
CA VAL A 177 1.35 14.19 -8.76
C VAL A 177 -0.02 13.61 -8.39
N ALA A 178 -0.76 13.07 -9.36
CA ALA A 178 -2.04 12.40 -9.10
C ALA A 178 -1.91 11.25 -8.09
N LEU A 179 -0.89 10.38 -8.28
CA LEU A 179 -0.60 9.31 -7.33
C LEU A 179 -0.12 9.82 -5.97
N SER A 180 0.62 10.94 -5.93
CA SER A 180 1.09 11.52 -4.69
C SER A 180 -0.06 11.98 -3.80
N LEU A 181 -1.12 12.53 -4.37
CA LEU A 181 -2.33 12.93 -3.64
C LEU A 181 -3.00 11.74 -2.94
N LEU A 182 -3.02 10.57 -3.60
CA LEU A 182 -3.58 9.33 -3.03
C LEU A 182 -2.65 8.69 -1.99
N MET A 183 -1.34 8.82 -2.19
CA MET A 183 -0.33 8.22 -1.32
C MET A 183 -0.16 8.99 -0.02
N LEU A 184 -0.25 10.32 -0.06
CA LEU A 184 0.05 11.23 1.03
C LEU A 184 -0.73 10.91 2.31
N PRO A 185 -2.08 10.75 2.33
CA PRO A 185 -2.80 10.43 3.55
C PRO A 185 -2.39 9.10 4.18
N THR A 186 -2.06 8.10 3.37
CA THR A 186 -1.60 6.80 3.87
C THR A 186 -0.22 6.93 4.53
N VAL A 187 0.70 7.70 3.93
CA VAL A 187 2.02 7.96 4.50
C VAL A 187 1.90 8.75 5.80
N VAL A 188 1.10 9.83 5.83
CA VAL A 188 0.90 10.64 7.05
C VAL A 188 0.39 9.79 8.19
N LYS A 189 -0.70 9.02 7.99
CA LYS A 189 -1.30 8.19 9.04
C LYS A 189 -0.35 7.11 9.53
N SER A 190 0.29 6.38 8.62
CA SER A 190 1.26 5.35 9.02
C SER A 190 2.45 5.92 9.79
N CYS A 191 3.00 7.06 9.36
CA CYS A 191 4.08 7.73 10.08
C CYS A 191 3.61 8.24 11.45
N GLU A 192 2.42 8.83 11.52
CA GLU A 192 1.83 9.31 12.77
C GLU A 192 1.66 8.19 13.80
N GLU A 193 1.12 7.04 13.38
CA GLU A 193 0.98 5.86 14.23
C GLU A 193 2.32 5.35 14.73
N MET A 194 3.32 5.26 13.87
CA MET A 194 4.66 4.78 14.24
C MET A 194 5.38 5.74 15.18
N LEU A 195 5.22 7.05 15.01
CA LEU A 195 5.79 8.04 15.92
C LEU A 195 5.12 8.02 17.30
N LYS A 196 3.81 7.75 17.37
CA LYS A 196 3.07 7.61 18.64
C LYS A 196 3.49 6.40 19.48
N ILE A 197 3.96 5.33 18.84
CA ILE A 197 4.41 4.10 19.53
C ILE A 197 5.72 4.35 20.29
N VAL A 198 6.54 5.34 19.92
CA VAL A 198 7.79 5.65 20.62
C VAL A 198 7.47 6.12 22.05
N PRO A 199 8.05 5.47 23.11
CA PRO A 199 7.78 5.82 24.49
C PRO A 199 8.16 7.27 24.84
N ASN A 200 7.33 7.92 25.67
CA ASN A 200 7.60 9.29 26.12
C ASN A 200 8.86 9.38 27.00
N ASP A 201 9.18 8.32 27.76
CA ASP A 201 10.37 8.25 28.60
C ASP A 201 11.67 8.52 27.82
N LEU A 202 11.75 8.05 26.56
CA LEU A 202 12.90 8.33 25.70
C LEU A 202 13.01 9.82 25.34
N ARG A 203 11.86 10.49 25.14
CA ARG A 203 11.82 11.93 24.86
C ARG A 203 12.24 12.73 26.11
N GLU A 204 11.67 12.39 27.26
CA GLU A 204 11.93 13.06 28.53
C GLU A 204 13.37 12.86 28.98
N ALA A 205 13.92 11.65 28.91
CA ALA A 205 15.31 11.38 29.23
C ALA A 205 16.29 12.19 28.36
N SER A 206 16.00 12.30 27.05
CA SER A 206 16.82 13.11 26.14
C SER A 206 16.79 14.60 26.49
N LEU A 207 15.61 15.13 26.82
CA LEU A 207 15.43 16.53 27.19
C LEU A 207 16.08 16.82 28.56
N ALA A 208 16.00 15.89 29.52
CA ALA A 208 16.65 15.99 30.82
C ALA A 208 18.19 16.08 30.73
N LEU A 209 18.78 15.45 29.70
CA LEU A 209 20.20 15.57 29.36
C LEU A 209 20.57 16.87 28.63
N GLY A 210 19.63 17.82 28.48
CA GLY A 210 19.85 19.11 27.83
C GLY A 210 19.89 19.04 26.29
N VAL A 211 19.46 17.91 25.66
CA VAL A 211 19.40 17.80 24.22
C VAL A 211 18.22 18.61 23.69
N THR A 212 18.43 19.37 22.62
CA THR A 212 17.36 20.17 21.99
C THR A 212 16.26 19.29 21.41
N LYS A 213 15.01 19.76 21.43
CA LYS A 213 13.83 19.06 20.89
C LYS A 213 14.04 18.55 19.46
N GLN A 214 14.63 19.36 18.59
CA GLN A 214 14.94 18.98 17.22
C GLN A 214 15.91 17.78 17.14
N ARG A 215 16.96 17.77 17.97
CA ARG A 215 17.89 16.64 18.03
C ARG A 215 17.24 15.38 18.60
N THR A 216 16.41 15.52 19.62
CA THR A 216 15.62 14.41 20.17
C THR A 216 14.76 13.77 19.10
N ILE A 217 14.01 14.58 18.32
CA ILE A 217 13.17 14.08 17.23
C ILE A 217 14.02 13.37 16.18
N THR A 218 15.06 14.01 15.66
CA THR A 218 15.81 13.49 14.52
C THR A 218 16.72 12.30 14.88
N LYS A 219 17.30 12.27 16.07
CA LYS A 219 18.28 11.25 16.47
C LYS A 219 17.70 10.10 17.30
N ILE A 220 16.61 10.33 18.00
CA ILE A 220 15.97 9.33 18.88
C ILE A 220 14.64 8.91 18.30
N VAL A 221 13.66 9.82 18.21
CA VAL A 221 12.28 9.46 17.83
C VAL A 221 12.21 8.88 16.42
N LEU A 222 12.72 9.60 15.42
CA LEU A 222 12.70 9.12 14.03
C LEU A 222 13.52 7.84 13.85
N ARG A 223 14.66 7.73 14.54
CA ARG A 223 15.51 6.53 14.44
C ARG A 223 14.83 5.30 15.06
N THR A 224 14.11 5.48 16.17
CA THR A 224 13.35 4.40 16.81
C THR A 224 12.12 4.01 15.98
N ALA A 225 11.42 4.99 15.39
CA ALA A 225 10.23 4.76 14.55
C ALA A 225 10.57 4.30 13.11
N LEU A 226 11.84 4.41 12.68
CA LEU A 226 12.26 4.21 11.29
C LEU A 226 11.78 2.87 10.68
N PRO A 227 11.89 1.70 11.34
CA PRO A 227 11.41 0.44 10.79
C PRO A 227 9.91 0.47 10.49
N GLY A 228 9.13 1.10 11.36
CA GLY A 228 7.69 1.26 11.19
C GLY A 228 7.35 2.26 10.07
N ILE A 229 8.05 3.38 10.00
CA ILE A 229 7.91 4.39 8.94
C ILE A 229 8.19 3.76 7.57
N VAL A 230 9.28 3.00 7.45
CA VAL A 230 9.61 2.28 6.20
C VAL A 230 8.51 1.28 5.83
N SER A 231 8.01 0.52 6.81
CA SER A 231 6.90 -0.43 6.57
C SER A 231 5.63 0.28 6.09
N GLY A 232 5.29 1.43 6.69
CA GLY A 232 4.16 2.26 6.27
C GLY A 232 4.32 2.84 4.87
N ALA A 233 5.52 3.31 4.53
CA ALA A 233 5.83 3.79 3.19
C ALA A 233 5.68 2.69 2.13
N ILE A 234 6.15 1.47 2.42
CA ILE A 234 6.00 0.32 1.53
C ILE A 234 4.53 -0.03 1.31
N LEU A 235 3.72 0.00 2.37
CA LEU A 235 2.28 -0.23 2.26
C LEU A 235 1.62 0.82 1.36
N ALA A 236 2.00 2.09 1.49
CA ALA A 236 1.52 3.17 0.65
C ALA A 236 1.93 2.98 -0.83
N ILE A 237 3.16 2.56 -1.10
CA ILE A 237 3.65 2.24 -2.45
C ILE A 237 2.87 1.07 -3.04
N ALA A 238 2.73 -0.04 -2.30
CA ALA A 238 2.02 -1.22 -2.76
C ALA A 238 0.55 -0.93 -3.11
N ARG A 239 -0.08 0.02 -2.40
CA ARG A 239 -1.43 0.47 -2.70
C ARG A 239 -1.49 1.26 -4.01
N VAL A 240 -0.57 2.18 -4.23
CA VAL A 240 -0.64 3.17 -5.30
C VAL A 240 -0.12 2.64 -6.65
N ILE A 241 0.82 1.68 -6.64
CA ILE A 241 1.41 1.10 -7.86
C ILE A 241 0.38 0.37 -8.75
N GLY A 242 -0.74 -0.07 -8.16
CA GLY A 242 -1.85 -0.74 -8.86
C GLY A 242 -2.95 0.21 -9.34
N GLU A 243 -2.84 1.52 -9.11
CA GLU A 243 -3.87 2.48 -9.49
C GLU A 243 -3.94 2.67 -11.01
N THR A 244 -5.16 2.60 -11.54
CA THR A 244 -5.42 2.69 -12.99
C THR A 244 -6.13 4.00 -13.36
N ALA A 245 -7.21 4.33 -12.65
CA ALA A 245 -8.11 5.40 -13.03
C ALA A 245 -7.45 6.79 -13.09
N PRO A 246 -6.65 7.22 -12.11
CA PRO A 246 -5.98 8.52 -12.17
C PRO A 246 -4.97 8.59 -13.31
N LEU A 247 -4.24 7.49 -13.57
CA LEU A 247 -3.17 7.44 -14.58
C LEU A 247 -3.70 7.41 -16.01
N LEU A 248 -4.91 6.87 -16.20
CA LEU A 248 -5.55 6.87 -17.51
C LEU A 248 -5.79 8.31 -18.02
N MET A 249 -6.05 9.25 -17.11
CA MET A 249 -6.31 10.64 -17.45
C MET A 249 -5.04 11.50 -17.48
N THR A 250 -4.05 11.21 -16.64
CA THR A 250 -2.88 12.08 -16.41
C THR A 250 -1.63 11.62 -17.14
N ALA A 251 -1.35 10.32 -17.18
CA ALA A 251 -0.18 9.76 -17.84
C ALA A 251 -0.45 9.26 -19.26
N GLY A 252 -1.70 8.86 -19.53
CA GLY A 252 -2.14 8.43 -20.84
C GLY A 252 -1.66 7.01 -21.22
N PHE A 253 -1.59 6.78 -22.54
CA PHE A 253 -1.18 5.51 -23.12
C PHE A 253 -0.33 5.73 -24.38
N ILE A 254 0.85 5.12 -24.43
CA ILE A 254 1.76 5.13 -25.58
C ILE A 254 2.35 3.74 -25.80
N ALA A 255 2.51 3.35 -27.06
CA ALA A 255 3.06 2.05 -27.46
C ALA A 255 4.59 1.98 -27.36
N SER A 256 5.27 3.14 -27.45
CA SER A 256 6.73 3.26 -27.37
C SER A 256 7.21 3.45 -25.94
N THR A 257 8.46 3.12 -25.68
CA THR A 257 9.09 3.39 -24.39
C THR A 257 9.42 4.88 -24.26
N ASN A 258 8.85 5.54 -23.27
CA ASN A 258 9.19 6.90 -22.86
C ASN A 258 9.85 6.84 -21.48
N VAL A 259 11.04 7.43 -21.36
CA VAL A 259 11.81 7.54 -20.10
C VAL A 259 11.84 8.99 -19.60
N ASN A 260 11.13 9.90 -20.24
CA ASN A 260 11.07 11.28 -19.82
C ASN A 260 9.78 11.55 -19.05
N LEU A 261 9.90 11.62 -17.74
CA LEU A 261 8.76 11.84 -16.84
C LEU A 261 8.02 13.17 -17.12
N PHE A 262 8.71 14.16 -17.63
CA PHE A 262 8.18 15.53 -17.80
C PHE A 262 7.63 15.81 -19.21
N SER A 263 7.79 14.88 -20.14
CA SER A 263 7.38 15.11 -21.53
C SER A 263 6.79 13.85 -22.17
N GLY A 264 5.62 14.03 -22.80
CA GLY A 264 4.92 12.97 -23.51
C GLY A 264 4.20 11.97 -22.62
N GLN A 265 3.35 11.18 -23.23
CA GLN A 265 2.58 10.15 -22.56
C GLN A 265 3.48 9.03 -22.03
N MET A 266 3.04 8.38 -20.95
CA MET A 266 3.76 7.30 -20.30
C MET A 266 2.80 6.21 -19.83
N THR A 267 2.90 5.04 -20.41
CA THR A 267 2.01 3.91 -20.06
C THR A 267 2.47 3.24 -18.78
N THR A 268 1.51 2.91 -17.91
CA THR A 268 1.76 2.08 -16.72
C THR A 268 1.16 0.68 -16.86
N LEU A 269 1.66 -0.28 -16.07
CA LEU A 269 1.17 -1.67 -16.09
C LEU A 269 -0.34 -1.77 -15.85
N PRO A 270 -0.94 -1.11 -14.84
CA PRO A 270 -2.39 -1.16 -14.66
C PRO A 270 -3.18 -0.60 -15.85
N VAL A 271 -2.71 0.51 -16.44
CA VAL A 271 -3.32 1.10 -17.64
C VAL A 271 -3.17 0.17 -18.82
N PHE A 272 -2.01 -0.46 -19.02
CA PHE A 272 -1.77 -1.44 -20.07
C PHE A 272 -2.69 -2.66 -19.94
N VAL A 273 -2.82 -3.22 -18.73
CA VAL A 273 -3.75 -4.34 -18.46
C VAL A 273 -5.18 -3.94 -18.82
N TYR A 274 -5.62 -2.77 -18.40
CA TYR A 274 -6.96 -2.27 -18.70
C TYR A 274 -7.19 -2.11 -20.20
N GLN A 275 -6.24 -1.52 -20.93
CA GLN A 275 -6.31 -1.29 -22.37
C GLN A 275 -6.34 -2.62 -23.17
N GLU A 276 -5.46 -3.56 -22.84
CA GLU A 276 -5.41 -4.85 -23.53
C GLU A 276 -6.63 -5.71 -23.21
N TYR A 277 -7.10 -5.70 -21.96
CA TYR A 277 -8.33 -6.39 -21.56
C TYR A 277 -9.57 -5.82 -22.26
N SER A 278 -9.65 -4.50 -22.40
CA SER A 278 -10.79 -3.82 -23.03
C SER A 278 -10.90 -4.09 -24.54
N LYS A 279 -9.81 -4.53 -25.18
CA LYS A 279 -9.82 -4.88 -26.61
C LYS A 279 -10.53 -6.21 -26.90
N LEU A 280 -10.75 -7.07 -25.89
CA LEU A 280 -11.37 -8.40 -25.95
C LEU A 280 -10.71 -9.35 -26.96
N SER A 281 -10.58 -8.95 -28.22
CA SER A 281 -9.94 -9.70 -29.30
C SER A 281 -9.20 -8.78 -30.26
N ALA A 282 -8.16 -9.30 -30.90
CA ALA A 282 -7.46 -8.60 -31.97
C ALA A 282 -8.17 -8.81 -33.32
N ASN A 283 -8.17 -7.77 -34.15
CA ASN A 283 -8.61 -7.90 -35.54
C ASN A 283 -7.55 -8.65 -36.36
N CYS A 284 -7.92 -9.81 -36.89
CA CYS A 284 -7.17 -10.51 -37.89
C CYS A 284 -7.92 -10.34 -39.23
N PRO A 285 -7.33 -9.62 -40.21
CA PRO A 285 -7.97 -9.46 -41.51
C PRO A 285 -8.13 -10.82 -42.22
N PRO A 286 -9.10 -10.98 -43.17
CA PRO A 286 -9.37 -12.25 -43.82
C PRO A 286 -8.17 -12.87 -44.54
N ASN A 287 -7.18 -12.04 -44.93
CA ASN A 287 -5.94 -12.44 -45.60
C ASN A 287 -4.72 -12.38 -44.64
N ALA A 288 -4.97 -12.42 -43.31
CA ALA A 288 -3.89 -12.43 -42.34
C ALA A 288 -3.07 -13.71 -42.43
N ASP A 289 -1.78 -13.61 -42.20
CA ASP A 289 -0.90 -14.75 -42.06
C ASP A 289 -1.38 -15.71 -40.96
N ALA A 290 -1.05 -17.00 -41.08
CA ALA A 290 -1.39 -18.02 -40.10
C ALA A 290 -0.83 -17.69 -38.66
N THR A 291 -0.02 -16.66 -38.54
CA THR A 291 0.55 -16.16 -37.30
C THR A 291 -0.37 -15.19 -36.55
N CYS A 292 -1.49 -14.74 -37.16
CA CYS A 292 -2.39 -13.82 -36.48
C CYS A 292 -3.24 -14.56 -35.45
N VAL A 293 -3.18 -14.14 -34.20
CA VAL A 293 -3.89 -14.74 -33.07
C VAL A 293 -4.84 -13.71 -32.46
N THR A 294 -6.15 -14.03 -32.46
CA THR A 294 -7.19 -13.12 -31.97
C THR A 294 -7.16 -12.95 -30.42
N THR A 295 -6.67 -13.95 -29.70
CA THR A 295 -6.63 -13.96 -28.23
C THR A 295 -5.47 -13.18 -27.62
N ILE A 296 -4.54 -12.67 -28.46
CA ILE A 296 -3.30 -12.00 -28.01
C ILE A 296 -3.52 -10.85 -27.03
N PRO A 297 -4.49 -9.93 -27.20
CA PRO A 297 -4.68 -8.85 -26.22
C PRO A 297 -5.01 -9.38 -24.83
N MET A 298 -5.86 -10.38 -24.74
CA MET A 298 -6.22 -11.01 -23.47
C MET A 298 -5.02 -11.72 -22.83
N GLU A 299 -4.22 -12.43 -23.63
CA GLU A 299 -2.99 -13.08 -23.16
C GLU A 299 -1.96 -12.07 -22.63
N ARG A 300 -1.79 -10.93 -23.33
CA ARG A 300 -0.94 -9.82 -22.88
C ARG A 300 -1.45 -9.19 -21.58
N ALA A 301 -2.75 -9.01 -21.46
CA ALA A 301 -3.37 -8.49 -20.26
C ALA A 301 -3.08 -9.38 -19.03
N TRP A 302 -3.26 -10.70 -19.14
CA TRP A 302 -2.95 -11.65 -18.07
C TRP A 302 -1.46 -11.69 -17.74
N ALA A 303 -0.60 -11.68 -18.75
CA ALA A 303 0.85 -11.66 -18.53
C ALA A 303 1.31 -10.36 -17.86
N ALA A 304 0.78 -9.20 -18.28
CA ALA A 304 1.10 -7.92 -17.65
C ALA A 304 0.58 -7.82 -16.20
N ALA A 305 -0.61 -8.37 -15.93
CA ALA A 305 -1.14 -8.48 -14.57
C ALA A 305 -0.23 -9.35 -13.69
N LEU A 306 0.29 -10.47 -14.21
CA LEU A 306 1.25 -11.30 -13.49
C LEU A 306 2.56 -10.56 -13.23
N VAL A 307 3.09 -9.81 -14.20
CA VAL A 307 4.28 -8.96 -14.04
C VAL A 307 4.05 -7.92 -12.95
N LEU A 308 2.90 -7.25 -12.93
CA LEU A 308 2.54 -6.28 -11.90
C LEU A 308 2.55 -6.93 -10.50
N ILE A 309 1.94 -8.10 -10.33
CA ILE A 309 1.95 -8.84 -9.06
C ILE A 309 3.38 -9.15 -8.62
N VAL A 310 4.22 -9.63 -9.54
CA VAL A 310 5.63 -9.93 -9.24
C VAL A 310 6.38 -8.68 -8.81
N ILE A 311 6.22 -7.55 -9.50
CA ILE A 311 6.85 -6.28 -9.14
C ILE A 311 6.40 -5.83 -7.73
N VAL A 312 5.11 -5.89 -7.44
CA VAL A 312 4.58 -5.52 -6.11
C VAL A 312 5.15 -6.44 -5.02
N LEU A 313 5.23 -7.75 -5.26
CA LEU A 313 5.83 -8.70 -4.32
C LEU A 313 7.31 -8.42 -4.09
N LEU A 314 8.07 -8.15 -5.16
CA LEU A 314 9.50 -7.81 -5.06
C LEU A 314 9.71 -6.50 -4.29
N LEU A 315 8.94 -5.46 -4.57
CA LEU A 315 9.01 -4.19 -3.83
C LEU A 315 8.67 -4.39 -2.35
N ASN A 316 7.63 -5.16 -2.03
CA ASN A 316 7.29 -5.50 -0.65
C ASN A 316 8.41 -6.30 0.04
N LEU A 317 9.04 -7.24 -0.66
CA LEU A 317 10.15 -8.03 -0.12
C LEU A 317 11.37 -7.14 0.15
N ILE A 318 11.77 -6.31 -0.83
CA ILE A 318 12.88 -5.36 -0.69
C ILE A 318 12.61 -4.43 0.50
N GLY A 319 11.42 -3.88 0.58
CA GLY A 319 11.06 -3.00 1.67
C GLY A 319 11.09 -3.68 3.05
N ARG A 320 10.65 -4.93 3.17
CA ARG A 320 10.77 -5.70 4.42
C ARG A 320 12.23 -5.96 4.80
N ILE A 321 13.09 -6.23 3.81
CA ILE A 321 14.54 -6.38 4.05
C ILE A 321 15.11 -5.06 4.54
N VAL A 322 14.80 -3.94 3.89
CA VAL A 322 15.22 -2.59 4.30
C VAL A 322 14.76 -2.29 5.72
N ALA A 323 13.48 -2.50 6.03
CA ALA A 323 12.94 -2.29 7.38
C ALA A 323 13.68 -3.14 8.44
N LYS A 324 14.01 -4.40 8.11
CA LYS A 324 14.75 -5.29 9.02
C LYS A 324 16.21 -4.83 9.24
N VAL A 325 16.88 -4.34 8.21
CA VAL A 325 18.27 -3.84 8.31
C VAL A 325 18.33 -2.58 9.20
N PHE A 326 17.33 -1.71 9.09
CA PHE A 326 17.24 -0.49 9.90
C PHE A 326 16.61 -0.71 11.28
N ALA A 327 16.09 -1.90 11.58
CA ALA A 327 15.56 -2.23 12.90
C ALA A 327 16.68 -2.14 13.94
N VAL A 328 16.49 -1.32 14.95
CA VAL A 328 17.39 -1.26 16.11
C VAL A 328 17.31 -2.61 16.80
N LYS A 329 18.43 -3.32 16.89
CA LYS A 329 18.52 -4.54 17.72
C LYS A 329 18.31 -4.12 19.18
N THR A 330 17.13 -4.37 19.69
CA THR A 330 16.90 -4.34 21.12
C THR A 330 17.48 -5.65 21.66
N GLU A 331 18.69 -5.61 22.20
CA GLU A 331 19.19 -6.72 23.00
C GLU A 331 18.25 -6.84 24.22
N ARG A 332 17.57 -7.98 24.30
CA ARG A 332 16.84 -8.43 25.48
C ARG A 332 17.81 -9.05 26.46
#